data_e0e338ab003c312163c301a543d05c58
#
_entry.id   e0e338ab003c312163c301a543d05c58
#
_cell.length_a   1.000
_cell.length_b   1.000
_cell.length_c   1.000
_cell.angle_alpha   90.00
_cell.angle_beta   90.00
_cell.angle_gamma   90.00
#
_symmetry.space_group_name_H-M   'P 1'
#
loop_
_entity.id
_entity.type
_entity.pdbx_description
1 polymer ?
#
loop_
_entity_poly.entity_id
_entity_poly.type
_entity_poly.pdbx_seq_one_letter_code
_entity_poly.pdbx_strand_id
1 'polypeptide(L)'
;MGHAEGYIHSKEVIFDKIQETIDLGGTGILMQGGLHPELKIEWYEDLLRSIKAQFGDKIWNHCFSAPEIVNIAEVSGLTLRDTIARLRDAGLESIPGGGAEILDNDVRRRISRLKSSTQDWIDVHRTAHALGLRTTATMMFGCGETIEQRMNHFDIVREIQEDTGGFTAFIPWSFQRENTSLGRFVKEEATGVEYLKTLAISRLYLENILNIQSSWVTPGLKTCQVGLRFGGNDVGSIMIEENVVSAAGTHNRASEEELRRMIRDAGFIPKQRDTLYRTYFLN
;
A
#
# COMPACT_ATOMS: atom_id res chain seq x y z
N MET A 1 12.32 -20.76 -0.04
CA MET A 1 13.36 -20.79 1.02
C MET A 1 14.69 -21.09 0.37
N GLY A 2 15.77 -20.45 0.77
CA GLY A 2 17.10 -20.61 0.16
C GLY A 2 17.92 -19.34 0.16
N HIS A 3 17.31 -18.18 0.42
CA HIS A 3 18.04 -16.96 0.69
C HIS A 3 18.38 -16.91 2.19
N ALA A 4 19.64 -16.59 2.52
CA ALA A 4 20.10 -16.54 3.92
C ALA A 4 19.34 -15.50 4.79
N GLU A 5 18.64 -14.58 4.15
CA GLU A 5 17.85 -13.51 4.80
C GLU A 5 16.35 -13.79 4.85
N GLY A 6 15.90 -14.95 4.34
CA GLY A 6 14.47 -15.31 4.38
C GLY A 6 14.07 -15.77 5.78
N TYR A 7 12.99 -15.19 6.32
CA TYR A 7 12.44 -15.54 7.63
C TYR A 7 10.91 -15.59 7.61
N ILE A 8 10.35 -16.29 8.59
CA ILE A 8 8.94 -16.26 8.94
C ILE A 8 8.87 -15.87 10.42
N HIS A 9 8.22 -14.77 10.72
CA HIS A 9 7.99 -14.39 12.12
C HIS A 9 7.04 -15.36 12.80
N SER A 10 7.30 -15.66 14.06
CA SER A 10 6.33 -16.38 14.90
C SER A 10 5.13 -15.48 15.22
N LYS A 11 4.01 -16.09 15.62
CA LYS A 11 2.81 -15.32 16.00
C LYS A 11 3.09 -14.39 17.18
N GLU A 12 3.93 -14.83 18.13
CA GLU A 12 4.31 -14.03 19.31
C GLU A 12 4.95 -12.71 18.87
N VAL A 13 5.92 -12.76 17.95
CA VAL A 13 6.58 -11.56 17.43
C VAL A 13 5.58 -10.63 16.72
N ILE A 14 4.67 -11.19 15.94
CA ILE A 14 3.62 -10.41 15.24
C ILE A 14 2.68 -9.78 16.27
N PHE A 15 2.28 -10.51 17.29
CA PHE A 15 1.37 -10.03 18.33
C PHE A 15 1.98 -8.94 19.20
N ASP A 16 3.27 -9.06 19.55
CA ASP A 16 4.00 -8.03 20.28
C ASP A 16 4.02 -6.70 19.48
N LYS A 17 4.27 -6.76 18.17
CA LYS A 17 4.22 -5.59 17.29
C LYS A 17 2.82 -5.00 17.13
N ILE A 18 1.79 -5.83 17.09
CA ILE A 18 0.39 -5.36 17.07
C ILE A 18 0.05 -4.69 18.40
N GLN A 19 0.45 -5.28 19.53
CA GLN A 19 0.21 -4.67 20.84
C GLN A 19 0.93 -3.32 20.97
N GLU A 20 2.19 -3.23 20.55
CA GLU A 20 2.92 -1.96 20.49
C GLU A 20 2.19 -0.91 19.64
N THR A 21 1.65 -1.32 18.47
CA THR A 21 0.85 -0.45 17.61
C THR A 21 -0.39 0.10 18.35
N ILE A 22 -1.10 -0.77 19.07
CA ILE A 22 -2.29 -0.39 19.86
C ILE A 22 -1.90 0.56 21.00
N ASP A 23 -0.83 0.27 21.72
CA ASP A 23 -0.35 1.07 22.85
C ASP A 23 0.07 2.50 22.41
N LEU A 24 0.54 2.64 21.18
CA LEU A 24 0.85 3.92 20.55
C LEU A 24 -0.38 4.62 19.93
N GLY A 25 -1.58 4.06 20.08
CA GLY A 25 -2.83 4.62 19.53
C GLY A 25 -3.08 4.31 18.06
N GLY A 26 -2.36 3.36 17.48
CA GLY A 26 -2.59 2.87 16.13
C GLY A 26 -3.90 2.10 16.01
N THR A 27 -4.58 2.23 14.88
CA THR A 27 -5.90 1.64 14.62
C THR A 27 -5.90 0.57 13.55
N GLY A 28 -4.77 0.33 12.90
CA GLY A 28 -4.63 -0.66 11.84
C GLY A 28 -3.19 -1.10 11.62
N ILE A 29 -3.03 -2.26 11.06
CA ILE A 29 -1.73 -2.78 10.61
C ILE A 29 -1.72 -2.90 9.10
N LEU A 30 -0.62 -2.47 8.49
CA LEU A 30 -0.27 -2.81 7.12
C LEU A 30 0.71 -3.99 7.18
N MET A 31 0.21 -5.19 6.91
CA MET A 31 1.02 -6.41 6.98
C MET A 31 1.23 -6.98 5.58
N GLN A 32 2.46 -6.90 5.10
CA GLN A 32 2.90 -7.45 3.83
C GLN A 32 4.18 -8.26 4.03
N GLY A 33 4.36 -9.28 3.20
CA GLY A 33 5.52 -10.16 3.23
C GLY A 33 6.04 -10.51 1.84
N GLY A 34 6.93 -11.47 1.79
CA GLY A 34 7.41 -12.06 0.54
C GLY A 34 6.48 -13.14 0.00
N LEU A 35 6.69 -13.54 -1.25
CA LEU A 35 5.99 -14.65 -1.88
C LEU A 35 6.59 -15.97 -1.40
N HIS A 36 5.90 -16.64 -0.48
CA HIS A 36 6.39 -17.91 0.06
C HIS A 36 5.99 -19.08 -0.86
N PRO A 37 6.94 -19.95 -1.27
CA PRO A 37 6.66 -20.99 -2.27
C PRO A 37 5.89 -22.20 -1.73
N GLU A 38 5.71 -22.33 -0.41
CA GLU A 38 5.15 -23.53 0.22
C GLU A 38 4.02 -23.24 1.22
N LEU A 39 3.91 -21.99 1.72
CA LEU A 39 2.85 -21.65 2.68
C LEU A 39 1.50 -21.61 1.98
N LYS A 40 0.62 -22.51 2.39
CA LYS A 40 -0.76 -22.59 1.92
C LYS A 40 -1.68 -21.67 2.71
N ILE A 41 -2.87 -21.48 2.20
CA ILE A 41 -3.87 -20.56 2.76
C ILE A 41 -4.19 -20.83 4.23
N GLU A 42 -4.12 -22.10 4.68
CA GLU A 42 -4.41 -22.47 6.06
C GLU A 42 -3.50 -21.74 7.07
N TRP A 43 -2.25 -21.48 6.71
CA TRP A 43 -1.31 -20.72 7.55
C TRP A 43 -1.76 -19.26 7.69
N TYR A 44 -2.19 -18.63 6.59
CA TYR A 44 -2.65 -17.25 6.58
C TYR A 44 -3.99 -17.09 7.30
N GLU A 45 -4.91 -18.04 7.11
CA GLU A 45 -6.17 -18.08 7.88
C GLU A 45 -5.95 -18.20 9.37
N ASP A 46 -5.06 -19.11 9.79
CA ASP A 46 -4.73 -19.31 11.19
C ASP A 46 -4.11 -18.04 11.80
N LEU A 47 -3.23 -17.34 11.07
CA LEU A 47 -2.68 -16.08 11.50
C LEU A 47 -3.77 -15.02 11.69
N LEU A 48 -4.62 -14.80 10.70
CA LEU A 48 -5.70 -13.79 10.74
C LEU A 48 -6.70 -14.09 11.86
N ARG A 49 -7.15 -15.34 11.99
CA ARG A 49 -8.05 -15.76 13.08
C ARG A 49 -7.42 -15.55 14.46
N SER A 50 -6.13 -15.84 14.58
CA SER A 50 -5.41 -15.62 15.85
C SER A 50 -5.31 -14.14 16.20
N ILE A 51 -5.05 -13.26 15.22
CA ILE A 51 -5.05 -11.82 15.43
C ILE A 51 -6.44 -11.33 15.87
N LYS A 52 -7.51 -11.76 15.18
CA LYS A 52 -8.88 -11.38 15.56
C LYS A 52 -9.29 -11.95 16.93
N ALA A 53 -8.88 -13.15 17.27
CA ALA A 53 -9.14 -13.74 18.57
C ALA A 53 -8.47 -12.96 19.72
N GLN A 54 -7.25 -12.46 19.52
CA GLN A 54 -6.51 -11.77 20.56
C GLN A 54 -6.84 -10.28 20.66
N PHE A 55 -7.01 -9.59 19.54
CA PHE A 55 -7.14 -8.13 19.52
C PHE A 55 -8.55 -7.63 19.16
N GLY A 56 -9.40 -8.50 18.61
CA GLY A 56 -10.77 -8.15 18.22
C GLY A 56 -10.81 -7.00 17.20
N ASP A 57 -11.64 -6.00 17.50
CA ASP A 57 -11.83 -4.82 16.66
C ASP A 57 -10.90 -3.64 17.03
N LYS A 58 -9.95 -3.86 17.94
CA LYS A 58 -8.97 -2.82 18.32
C LYS A 58 -8.01 -2.48 17.18
N ILE A 59 -7.81 -3.42 16.25
CA ILE A 59 -6.89 -3.24 15.13
C ILE A 59 -7.52 -3.70 13.81
N TRP A 60 -7.31 -2.95 12.76
CA TRP A 60 -7.79 -3.23 11.41
C TRP A 60 -6.72 -3.98 10.60
N ASN A 61 -7.08 -5.14 10.07
CA ASN A 61 -6.19 -5.98 9.27
C ASN A 61 -6.19 -5.54 7.80
N HIS A 62 -5.25 -4.64 7.44
CA HIS A 62 -4.96 -4.22 6.07
C HIS A 62 -3.76 -5.01 5.56
N CYS A 63 -4.00 -6.16 4.94
CA CYS A 63 -2.97 -7.16 4.74
C CYS A 63 -2.95 -7.70 3.31
N PHE A 64 -1.79 -8.24 2.93
CA PHE A 64 -1.50 -8.97 1.70
C PHE A 64 -1.73 -8.15 0.44
N SER A 65 -0.66 -7.88 -0.29
CA SER A 65 -0.73 -7.25 -1.61
C SER A 65 -1.32 -8.19 -2.66
N ALA A 66 -1.72 -7.62 -3.80
CA ALA A 66 -2.23 -8.43 -4.90
C ALA A 66 -1.28 -9.56 -5.33
N PRO A 67 0.05 -9.36 -5.47
CA PRO A 67 0.98 -10.45 -5.73
C PRO A 67 0.98 -11.55 -4.67
N GLU A 68 0.86 -11.20 -3.39
CA GLU A 68 0.78 -12.19 -2.30
C GLU A 68 -0.49 -13.02 -2.41
N ILE A 69 -1.63 -12.40 -2.68
CA ILE A 69 -2.92 -13.11 -2.84
C ILE A 69 -2.88 -14.07 -4.04
N VAL A 70 -2.31 -13.65 -5.16
CA VAL A 70 -2.09 -14.52 -6.32
C VAL A 70 -1.21 -15.71 -5.96
N ASN A 71 -0.08 -15.48 -5.28
CA ASN A 71 0.80 -16.55 -4.84
C ASN A 71 0.11 -17.52 -3.85
N ILE A 72 -0.68 -17.01 -2.90
CA ILE A 72 -1.43 -17.86 -1.95
C ILE A 72 -2.44 -18.73 -2.72
N ALA A 73 -3.13 -18.17 -3.71
CA ALA A 73 -4.07 -18.91 -4.55
C ALA A 73 -3.39 -20.05 -5.32
N GLU A 74 -2.28 -19.74 -6.00
CA GLU A 74 -1.48 -20.70 -6.77
C GLU A 74 -0.93 -21.84 -5.90
N VAL A 75 -0.25 -21.50 -4.79
CA VAL A 75 0.35 -22.49 -3.87
C VAL A 75 -0.72 -23.37 -3.22
N SER A 76 -1.92 -22.83 -3.01
CA SER A 76 -3.03 -23.55 -2.39
C SER A 76 -3.89 -24.33 -3.40
N GLY A 77 -3.72 -24.09 -4.70
CA GLY A 77 -4.56 -24.69 -5.75
C GLY A 77 -6.01 -24.20 -5.71
N LEU A 78 -6.22 -22.92 -5.33
CA LEU A 78 -7.55 -22.31 -5.18
C LEU A 78 -7.81 -21.29 -6.27
N THR A 79 -9.08 -20.98 -6.51
CA THR A 79 -9.44 -19.82 -7.32
C THR A 79 -9.12 -18.52 -6.54
N LEU A 80 -8.90 -17.44 -7.25
CA LEU A 80 -8.69 -16.13 -6.64
C LEU A 80 -9.86 -15.72 -5.73
N ARG A 81 -11.10 -15.99 -6.19
CA ARG A 81 -12.31 -15.69 -5.42
C ARG A 81 -12.39 -16.48 -4.11
N ASP A 82 -12.11 -17.80 -4.18
CA ASP A 82 -12.13 -18.64 -2.97
C ASP A 82 -11.05 -18.24 -1.98
N THR A 83 -9.86 -17.91 -2.50
CA THR A 83 -8.74 -17.41 -1.68
C THR A 83 -9.14 -16.13 -0.93
N ILE A 84 -9.64 -15.11 -1.62
CA ILE A 84 -10.01 -13.84 -0.99
C ILE A 84 -11.19 -14.03 -0.03
N ALA A 85 -12.19 -14.84 -0.40
CA ALA A 85 -13.33 -15.13 0.46
C ALA A 85 -12.89 -15.82 1.77
N ARG A 86 -12.03 -16.85 1.68
CA ARG A 86 -11.48 -17.54 2.86
C ARG A 86 -10.65 -16.62 3.74
N LEU A 87 -9.78 -15.79 3.17
CA LEU A 87 -8.99 -14.81 3.94
C LEU A 87 -9.89 -13.78 4.62
N ARG A 88 -10.93 -13.26 3.93
CA ARG A 88 -11.92 -12.35 4.51
C ARG A 88 -12.63 -13.01 5.71
N ASP A 89 -13.10 -14.24 5.53
CA ASP A 89 -13.82 -14.98 6.58
C ASP A 89 -12.91 -15.35 7.76
N ALA A 90 -11.57 -15.37 7.54
CA ALA A 90 -10.57 -15.53 8.58
C ALA A 90 -10.20 -14.21 9.30
N GLY A 91 -10.58 -13.04 8.76
CA GLY A 91 -10.31 -11.76 9.40
C GLY A 91 -9.50 -10.75 8.57
N LEU A 92 -9.30 -10.98 7.26
CA LEU A 92 -8.81 -9.96 6.35
C LEU A 92 -9.90 -8.89 6.18
N GLU A 93 -9.56 -7.61 6.42
CA GLU A 93 -10.54 -6.53 6.42
C GLU A 93 -10.36 -5.55 5.25
N SER A 94 -9.17 -5.45 4.72
CA SER A 94 -8.88 -4.67 3.50
C SER A 94 -7.56 -5.08 2.87
N ILE A 95 -7.35 -4.73 1.60
CA ILE A 95 -6.17 -5.09 0.82
C ILE A 95 -5.42 -3.82 0.39
N PRO A 96 -4.11 -3.72 0.67
CA PRO A 96 -3.29 -2.62 0.18
C PRO A 96 -3.07 -2.68 -1.34
N GLY A 97 -2.93 -1.53 -1.97
CA GLY A 97 -2.67 -1.40 -3.40
C GLY A 97 -1.26 -1.78 -3.85
N GLY A 98 -0.45 -2.28 -2.92
CA GLY A 98 0.92 -2.71 -3.20
C GLY A 98 1.01 -3.72 -4.34
N GLY A 99 2.17 -3.72 -5.02
CA GLY A 99 2.37 -4.56 -6.19
C GLY A 99 1.86 -3.96 -7.50
N ALA A 100 1.15 -2.83 -7.47
CA ALA A 100 0.76 -2.11 -8.68
C ALA A 100 1.97 -1.58 -9.46
N GLU A 101 2.87 -0.94 -8.80
CA GLU A 101 3.98 -0.12 -9.31
C GLU A 101 3.51 0.75 -10.49
N ILE A 102 3.73 0.30 -11.72
CA ILE A 102 3.04 0.81 -12.94
C ILE A 102 2.25 -0.33 -13.56
N LEU A 103 0.95 -0.13 -13.81
CA LEU A 103 0.04 -1.11 -14.41
C LEU A 103 0.21 -1.16 -15.94
N ASP A 104 1.42 -1.50 -16.35
CA ASP A 104 1.85 -1.73 -17.72
C ASP A 104 2.77 -2.94 -17.74
N ASN A 105 2.44 -3.96 -18.53
CA ASN A 105 3.16 -5.23 -18.51
C ASN A 105 4.62 -5.12 -19.01
N ASP A 106 4.94 -4.15 -19.86
CA ASP A 106 6.31 -3.94 -20.32
C ASP A 106 7.16 -3.33 -19.21
N VAL A 107 6.63 -2.36 -18.47
CA VAL A 107 7.27 -1.82 -17.28
C VAL A 107 7.44 -2.91 -16.23
N ARG A 108 6.37 -3.66 -15.91
CA ARG A 108 6.38 -4.72 -14.90
C ARG A 108 7.45 -5.77 -15.18
N ARG A 109 7.58 -6.25 -16.41
CA ARG A 109 8.64 -7.20 -16.80
C ARG A 109 10.04 -6.64 -16.65
N ARG A 110 10.24 -5.32 -16.86
CA ARG A 110 11.54 -4.66 -16.66
C ARG A 110 11.91 -4.53 -15.20
N ILE A 111 10.95 -4.16 -14.34
CA ILE A 111 11.23 -3.93 -12.92
C ILE A 111 11.29 -5.23 -12.10
N SER A 112 10.48 -6.23 -12.46
CA SER A 112 10.50 -7.54 -11.80
C SER A 112 9.88 -8.62 -12.70
N ARG A 113 10.71 -9.57 -13.15
CA ARG A 113 10.26 -10.66 -14.03
C ARG A 113 9.28 -11.64 -13.38
N LEU A 114 9.32 -11.74 -12.06
CA LEU A 114 8.48 -12.67 -11.28
C LEU A 114 7.23 -12.00 -10.71
N LYS A 115 7.01 -10.73 -11.03
CA LYS A 115 5.84 -10.01 -10.54
C LYS A 115 4.59 -10.42 -11.31
N SER A 116 3.48 -10.49 -10.59
CA SER A 116 2.14 -10.70 -11.19
C SER A 116 1.87 -9.69 -12.33
N SER A 117 1.06 -10.08 -13.30
CA SER A 117 0.69 -9.23 -14.43
C SER A 117 -0.20 -8.05 -13.98
N THR A 118 -0.41 -7.09 -14.88
CA THR A 118 -1.41 -6.03 -14.68
C THR A 118 -2.80 -6.62 -14.48
N GLN A 119 -3.16 -7.68 -15.23
CA GLN A 119 -4.46 -8.32 -15.12
C GLN A 119 -4.65 -8.99 -13.77
N ASP A 120 -3.64 -9.68 -13.23
CA ASP A 120 -3.72 -10.27 -11.89
C ASP A 120 -4.02 -9.23 -10.81
N TRP A 121 -3.38 -8.05 -10.89
CA TRP A 121 -3.66 -6.96 -9.96
C TRP A 121 -5.11 -6.47 -10.08
N ILE A 122 -5.60 -6.28 -11.31
CA ILE A 122 -6.98 -5.89 -11.60
C ILE A 122 -7.96 -6.92 -11.03
N ASP A 123 -7.72 -8.20 -11.29
CA ASP A 123 -8.60 -9.29 -10.88
C ASP A 123 -8.67 -9.44 -9.36
N VAL A 124 -7.56 -9.24 -8.64
CA VAL A 124 -7.54 -9.22 -7.17
C VAL A 124 -8.44 -8.12 -6.64
N HIS A 125 -8.25 -6.88 -7.12
CA HIS A 125 -9.02 -5.74 -6.59
C HIS A 125 -10.50 -5.80 -6.96
N ARG A 126 -10.84 -6.14 -8.20
CA ARG A 126 -12.24 -6.34 -8.62
C ARG A 126 -12.91 -7.47 -7.83
N THR A 127 -12.21 -8.59 -7.60
CA THR A 127 -12.73 -9.70 -6.81
C THR A 127 -12.92 -9.32 -5.35
N ALA A 128 -11.97 -8.62 -4.75
CA ALA A 128 -12.07 -8.12 -3.39
C ALA A 128 -13.27 -7.18 -3.22
N HIS A 129 -13.45 -6.23 -4.14
CA HIS A 129 -14.58 -5.30 -4.14
C HIS A 129 -15.93 -6.03 -4.28
N ALA A 130 -16.00 -7.03 -5.17
CA ALA A 130 -17.20 -7.86 -5.35
C ALA A 130 -17.52 -8.71 -4.11
N LEU A 131 -16.54 -8.99 -3.27
CA LEU A 131 -16.71 -9.67 -1.97
C LEU A 131 -16.95 -8.70 -0.80
N GLY A 132 -17.09 -7.40 -1.06
CA GLY A 132 -17.37 -6.35 -0.07
C GLY A 132 -16.16 -5.81 0.67
N LEU A 133 -14.94 -6.25 0.32
CA LEU A 133 -13.72 -5.67 0.86
C LEU A 133 -13.41 -4.31 0.20
N ARG A 134 -12.80 -3.42 0.96
CA ARG A 134 -12.23 -2.17 0.45
C ARG A 134 -10.74 -2.33 0.25
N THR A 135 -10.19 -1.56 -0.69
CA THR A 135 -8.76 -1.62 -0.99
C THR A 135 -8.21 -0.22 -1.20
N THR A 136 -6.88 -0.11 -1.31
CA THR A 136 -6.23 1.12 -1.81
C THR A 136 -5.65 0.87 -3.21
N ALA A 137 -5.29 1.93 -3.91
CA ALA A 137 -4.51 1.86 -5.14
C ALA A 137 -3.21 2.66 -4.97
N THR A 138 -2.12 2.16 -5.54
CA THR A 138 -0.80 2.80 -5.45
C THR A 138 -0.18 2.94 -6.83
N MET A 139 0.71 3.92 -6.99
CA MET A 139 1.58 4.06 -8.16
C MET A 139 3.01 4.30 -7.68
N MET A 140 3.97 3.49 -8.15
CA MET A 140 5.39 3.77 -8.01
C MET A 140 5.92 4.32 -9.33
N PHE A 141 6.20 5.60 -9.41
CA PHE A 141 6.70 6.26 -10.62
C PHE A 141 8.18 6.64 -10.53
N GLY A 142 8.78 6.98 -11.67
CA GLY A 142 10.21 7.28 -11.76
C GLY A 142 11.07 6.02 -11.86
N CYS A 143 10.51 4.88 -12.28
CA CYS A 143 11.20 3.62 -12.48
C CYS A 143 11.53 3.31 -13.96
N GLY A 144 11.45 4.33 -14.83
CA GLY A 144 11.73 4.24 -16.27
C GLY A 144 10.50 4.03 -17.14
N GLU A 145 9.33 4.29 -16.62
CA GLU A 145 8.06 4.35 -17.37
C GLU A 145 7.96 5.66 -18.19
N THR A 146 7.14 5.64 -19.23
CA THR A 146 6.76 6.84 -19.98
C THR A 146 5.56 7.54 -19.35
N ILE A 147 5.29 8.78 -19.79
CA ILE A 147 4.08 9.51 -19.36
C ILE A 147 2.82 8.77 -19.79
N GLU A 148 2.80 8.20 -21.01
CA GLU A 148 1.66 7.42 -21.50
C GLU A 148 1.40 6.18 -20.64
N GLN A 149 2.45 5.48 -20.21
CA GLN A 149 2.33 4.32 -19.32
C GLN A 149 1.81 4.74 -17.93
N ARG A 150 2.20 5.92 -17.44
CA ARG A 150 1.67 6.50 -16.21
C ARG A 150 0.18 6.88 -16.36
N MET A 151 -0.20 7.45 -17.50
CA MET A 151 -1.61 7.77 -17.78
C MET A 151 -2.46 6.51 -17.91
N ASN A 152 -1.97 5.47 -18.61
CA ASN A 152 -2.66 4.18 -18.68
C ASN A 152 -2.91 3.55 -17.28
N HIS A 153 -1.96 3.73 -16.35
CA HIS A 153 -2.17 3.30 -14.96
C HIS A 153 -3.35 4.04 -14.32
N PHE A 154 -3.46 5.36 -14.54
CA PHE A 154 -4.60 6.14 -14.03
C PHE A 154 -5.91 5.69 -14.66
N ASP A 155 -5.94 5.40 -15.97
CA ASP A 155 -7.13 4.91 -16.67
C ASP A 155 -7.64 3.62 -16.02
N ILE A 156 -6.76 2.65 -15.79
CA ILE A 156 -7.10 1.37 -15.15
C ILE A 156 -7.67 1.57 -13.74
N VAL A 157 -7.02 2.39 -12.93
CA VAL A 157 -7.48 2.66 -11.55
C VAL A 157 -8.83 3.37 -11.54
N ARG A 158 -9.01 4.37 -12.43
CA ARG A 158 -10.25 5.12 -12.58
C ARG A 158 -11.41 4.23 -13.01
N GLU A 159 -11.18 3.37 -14.01
CA GLU A 159 -12.18 2.41 -14.50
C GLU A 159 -12.63 1.44 -13.40
N ILE A 160 -11.68 0.84 -12.66
CA ILE A 160 -12.02 -0.04 -11.55
C ILE A 160 -12.84 0.71 -10.49
N GLN A 161 -12.47 1.94 -10.17
CA GLN A 161 -13.21 2.74 -9.20
C GLN A 161 -14.61 3.11 -9.68
N GLU A 162 -14.77 3.45 -10.96
CA GLU A 162 -16.08 3.72 -11.57
C GLU A 162 -17.00 2.52 -11.48
N ASP A 163 -16.48 1.34 -11.78
CA ASP A 163 -17.25 0.09 -11.78
C ASP A 163 -17.60 -0.41 -10.36
N THR A 164 -16.71 -0.18 -9.39
CA THR A 164 -16.80 -0.89 -8.10
C THR A 164 -16.93 0.03 -6.89
N GLY A 165 -16.45 1.26 -6.99
CA GLY A 165 -16.36 2.19 -5.85
C GLY A 165 -15.49 1.68 -4.69
N GLY A 166 -14.63 0.69 -4.92
CA GLY A 166 -13.97 -0.07 -3.87
C GLY A 166 -12.68 0.53 -3.33
N PHE A 167 -12.01 1.42 -4.07
CA PHE A 167 -10.81 2.07 -3.59
C PHE A 167 -11.12 3.17 -2.57
N THR A 168 -10.45 3.13 -1.44
CA THR A 168 -10.56 4.15 -0.37
C THR A 168 -9.59 5.29 -0.56
N ALA A 169 -8.45 5.04 -1.19
CA ALA A 169 -7.42 6.04 -1.44
C ALA A 169 -6.53 5.66 -2.64
N PHE A 170 -5.91 6.68 -3.22
CA PHE A 170 -4.80 6.53 -4.17
C PHE A 170 -3.52 7.10 -3.57
N ILE A 171 -2.41 6.36 -3.68
CA ILE A 171 -1.12 6.70 -3.08
C ILE A 171 -0.02 6.69 -4.14
N PRO A 172 0.36 7.85 -4.72
CA PRO A 172 1.55 7.95 -5.57
C PRO A 172 2.81 8.07 -4.70
N TRP A 173 3.86 7.36 -5.09
CA TRP A 173 5.17 7.42 -4.43
C TRP A 173 6.29 7.26 -5.45
N SER A 174 7.45 7.88 -5.18
CA SER A 174 8.58 7.87 -6.10
C SER A 174 9.48 6.67 -5.85
N PHE A 175 9.97 6.05 -6.94
CA PHE A 175 10.96 4.98 -6.86
C PHE A 175 12.21 5.48 -6.15
N GLN A 176 12.74 4.65 -5.26
CA GLN A 176 14.02 4.85 -4.56
C GLN A 176 15.05 3.90 -5.13
N ARG A 177 16.16 4.43 -5.62
CA ARG A 177 17.12 3.64 -6.41
C ARG A 177 18.22 2.96 -5.61
N GLU A 178 18.55 3.50 -4.44
CA GLU A 178 19.67 3.01 -3.65
C GLU A 178 19.44 1.55 -3.23
N ASN A 179 20.49 0.78 -3.21
CA ASN A 179 20.48 -0.64 -2.83
C ASN A 179 19.52 -1.53 -3.64
N THR A 180 19.03 -1.07 -4.79
CA THR A 180 18.12 -1.85 -5.65
C THR A 180 18.80 -2.27 -6.94
N SER A 181 18.45 -3.45 -7.47
CA SER A 181 18.94 -3.91 -8.77
C SER A 181 18.50 -2.99 -9.91
N LEU A 182 17.29 -2.46 -9.82
CA LEU A 182 16.71 -1.52 -10.80
C LEU A 182 17.44 -0.18 -10.80
N GLY A 183 17.96 0.29 -9.66
CA GLY A 183 18.72 1.54 -9.55
C GLY A 183 20.01 1.58 -10.38
N ARG A 184 20.47 0.42 -10.89
CA ARG A 184 21.58 0.37 -11.86
C ARG A 184 21.17 0.86 -13.25
N PHE A 185 19.89 0.78 -13.57
CA PHE A 185 19.34 1.15 -14.88
C PHE A 185 18.63 2.51 -14.84
N VAL A 186 18.00 2.84 -13.73
CA VAL A 186 17.37 4.15 -13.51
C VAL A 186 18.43 5.11 -12.96
N LYS A 187 18.89 6.04 -13.80
CA LYS A 187 20.00 6.94 -13.44
C LYS A 187 19.59 8.12 -12.59
N GLU A 188 18.37 8.61 -12.75
CA GLU A 188 17.86 9.79 -12.09
C GLU A 188 16.59 9.44 -11.32
N GLU A 189 16.50 9.93 -10.10
CA GLU A 189 15.29 9.81 -9.28
C GLU A 189 14.28 10.90 -9.63
N ALA A 190 13.00 10.60 -9.40
CA ALA A 190 11.95 11.59 -9.56
C ALA A 190 12.20 12.77 -8.61
N THR A 191 12.18 13.98 -9.17
CA THR A 191 12.34 15.21 -8.38
C THR A 191 11.08 15.52 -7.56
N GLY A 192 11.20 16.40 -6.55
CA GLY A 192 10.02 16.90 -5.83
C GLY A 192 9.00 17.58 -6.74
N VAL A 193 9.46 18.24 -7.81
CA VAL A 193 8.56 18.84 -8.81
C VAL A 193 7.80 17.77 -9.58
N GLU A 194 8.46 16.69 -9.97
CA GLU A 194 7.81 15.56 -10.65
C GLU A 194 6.80 14.88 -9.73
N TYR A 195 7.14 14.69 -8.45
CA TYR A 195 6.21 14.18 -7.45
C TYR A 195 4.96 15.05 -7.35
N LEU A 196 5.12 16.36 -7.20
CA LEU A 196 4.00 17.31 -7.07
C LEU A 196 3.13 17.35 -8.33
N LYS A 197 3.72 17.27 -9.52
CA LYS A 197 2.96 17.16 -10.78
C LYS A 197 2.16 15.86 -10.82
N THR A 198 2.77 14.72 -10.47
CA THR A 198 2.07 13.43 -10.44
C THR A 198 0.93 13.45 -9.45
N LEU A 199 1.13 14.02 -8.25
CA LEU A 199 0.08 14.16 -7.23
C LEU A 199 -1.08 15.04 -7.71
N ALA A 200 -0.78 16.19 -8.36
CA ALA A 200 -1.81 17.08 -8.91
C ALA A 200 -2.61 16.40 -10.03
N ILE A 201 -1.92 15.69 -10.93
CA ILE A 201 -2.59 14.91 -11.99
C ILE A 201 -3.46 13.82 -11.36
N SER A 202 -2.97 13.10 -10.33
CA SER A 202 -3.76 12.11 -9.61
C SER A 202 -5.08 12.70 -9.10
N ARG A 203 -5.04 13.88 -8.48
CA ARG A 203 -6.24 14.55 -7.95
C ARG A 203 -7.22 14.94 -9.05
N LEU A 204 -6.71 15.43 -10.19
CA LEU A 204 -7.56 15.88 -11.30
C LEU A 204 -8.13 14.71 -12.10
N TYR A 205 -7.36 13.65 -12.27
CA TYR A 205 -7.71 12.52 -13.12
C TYR A 205 -8.56 11.46 -12.41
N LEU A 206 -8.29 11.25 -11.11
CA LEU A 206 -9.00 10.30 -10.26
C LEU A 206 -10.05 11.02 -9.39
N GLU A 207 -10.92 11.84 -10.02
CA GLU A 207 -11.97 12.58 -9.32
C GLU A 207 -12.96 11.67 -8.60
N ASN A 208 -13.06 10.42 -9.00
CA ASN A 208 -13.89 9.39 -8.37
C ASN A 208 -13.24 8.73 -7.14
N ILE A 209 -11.98 9.07 -6.80
CA ILE A 209 -11.32 8.64 -5.57
C ILE A 209 -11.17 9.84 -4.63
N LEU A 210 -11.86 9.78 -3.48
CA LEU A 210 -11.92 10.91 -2.54
C LEU A 210 -10.56 11.25 -1.92
N ASN A 211 -9.76 10.23 -1.60
CA ASN A 211 -8.53 10.42 -0.85
C ASN A 211 -7.31 10.20 -1.73
N ILE A 212 -6.52 11.25 -1.89
CA ILE A 212 -5.22 11.22 -2.56
C ILE A 212 -4.16 11.51 -1.51
N GLN A 213 -3.27 10.54 -1.28
CA GLN A 213 -2.24 10.66 -0.26
C GLN A 213 -1.03 11.43 -0.79
N SER A 214 -0.66 12.49 -0.10
CA SER A 214 0.65 13.10 -0.22
C SER A 214 1.61 12.31 0.67
N SER A 215 2.42 11.45 0.08
CA SER A 215 3.37 10.62 0.84
C SER A 215 4.51 11.46 1.41
N TRP A 216 4.99 11.12 2.60
CA TRP A 216 6.21 11.70 3.18
C TRP A 216 7.38 10.71 3.18
N VAL A 217 7.10 9.42 3.05
CA VAL A 217 8.09 8.35 3.20
C VAL A 217 9.20 8.46 2.15
N THR A 218 8.84 8.63 0.88
CA THR A 218 9.82 8.73 -0.21
C THR A 218 10.24 10.16 -0.54
N PRO A 219 9.34 11.15 -0.71
CA PRO A 219 9.73 12.50 -1.10
C PRO A 219 10.12 13.40 0.09
N GLY A 220 9.96 12.93 1.32
CA GLY A 220 10.23 13.67 2.54
C GLY A 220 9.11 14.63 2.97
N LEU A 221 9.18 15.05 4.25
CA LEU A 221 8.14 15.87 4.89
C LEU A 221 7.88 17.20 4.20
N LYS A 222 8.91 17.88 3.70
CA LYS A 222 8.75 19.20 3.04
C LYS A 222 7.97 19.08 1.74
N THR A 223 8.25 18.05 0.93
CA THR A 223 7.52 17.79 -0.31
C THR A 223 6.09 17.35 0.00
N CYS A 224 5.90 16.50 1.01
CA CYS A 224 4.59 16.11 1.49
C CYS A 224 3.75 17.31 1.91
N GLN A 225 4.31 18.26 2.65
CA GLN A 225 3.63 19.48 3.06
C GLN A 225 3.13 20.30 1.87
N VAL A 226 4.00 20.53 0.89
CA VAL A 226 3.63 21.26 -0.34
C VAL A 226 2.57 20.47 -1.11
N GLY A 227 2.65 19.13 -1.11
CA GLY A 227 1.70 18.24 -1.77
C GLY A 227 0.24 18.41 -1.29
N LEU A 228 0.03 18.84 -0.04
CA LEU A 228 -1.31 19.19 0.45
C LEU A 228 -1.94 20.36 -0.33
N ARG A 229 -1.14 21.24 -0.92
CA ARG A 229 -1.59 22.32 -1.82
C ARG A 229 -1.68 21.88 -3.29
N PHE A 230 -1.18 20.68 -3.59
CA PHE A 230 -1.24 20.07 -4.93
C PHE A 230 -2.28 18.95 -5.05
N GLY A 231 -3.27 18.93 -4.16
CA GLY A 231 -4.41 18.03 -4.24
C GLY A 231 -4.39 16.86 -3.25
N GLY A 232 -3.31 16.67 -2.48
CA GLY A 232 -3.29 15.72 -1.36
C GLY A 232 -4.24 16.16 -0.24
N ASN A 233 -5.00 15.22 0.32
CA ASN A 233 -5.86 15.43 1.49
C ASN A 233 -5.61 14.40 2.61
N ASP A 234 -4.56 13.61 2.45
CA ASP A 234 -4.07 12.65 3.42
C ASP A 234 -2.55 12.65 3.41
N VAL A 235 -1.91 12.38 4.54
CA VAL A 235 -0.44 12.28 4.65
C VAL A 235 0.03 10.86 4.98
N GLY A 236 -0.90 9.89 5.01
CA GLY A 236 -0.61 8.51 5.37
C GLY A 236 -0.51 8.30 6.88
N SER A 237 0.21 7.27 7.24
CA SER A 237 0.35 6.80 8.62
C SER A 237 1.78 7.00 9.12
N ILE A 238 1.94 7.03 10.43
CA ILE A 238 3.22 6.77 11.08
C ILE A 238 3.36 5.26 11.18
N MET A 239 4.55 4.75 10.85
CA MET A 239 4.85 3.33 10.86
C MET A 239 5.83 3.02 11.98
N ILE A 240 5.58 1.96 12.75
CA ILE A 240 6.55 1.43 13.72
C ILE A 240 7.77 0.88 12.98
N GLU A 241 7.51 0.15 11.90
CA GLU A 241 8.53 -0.38 11.01
C GLU A 241 8.20 -0.05 9.55
N GLU A 242 9.21 0.36 8.83
CA GLU A 242 9.18 0.51 7.39
C GLU A 242 10.45 -0.16 6.83
N ASN A 243 10.30 -1.37 6.29
CA ASN A 243 11.41 -2.22 5.87
C ASN A 243 11.60 -2.25 4.35
N VAL A 244 10.65 -1.73 3.57
CA VAL A 244 10.68 -1.80 2.10
C VAL A 244 11.50 -0.65 1.53
N VAL A 245 11.12 0.58 1.86
CA VAL A 245 11.74 1.79 1.30
C VAL A 245 13.05 2.12 2.03
N SER A 246 13.14 1.77 3.31
CA SER A 246 14.37 1.91 4.09
C SER A 246 15.50 1.02 3.54
N ALA A 247 15.18 -0.18 3.08
CA ALA A 247 16.14 -1.04 2.39
C ALA A 247 16.67 -0.42 1.08
N ALA A 248 15.87 0.45 0.45
CA ALA A 248 16.24 1.23 -0.74
C ALA A 248 16.90 2.58 -0.41
N GLY A 249 17.40 2.78 0.81
CA GLY A 249 18.18 3.95 1.22
C GLY A 249 17.38 5.13 1.76
N THR A 250 16.06 5.03 1.86
CA THR A 250 15.23 6.12 2.39
C THR A 250 15.25 6.13 3.91
N HIS A 251 15.57 7.29 4.51
CA HIS A 251 15.68 7.46 5.96
C HIS A 251 14.71 8.51 6.52
N ASN A 252 13.68 8.87 5.77
CA ASN A 252 12.67 9.80 6.26
C ASN A 252 11.90 9.19 7.43
N ARG A 253 11.76 9.95 8.50
CA ARG A 253 10.99 9.61 9.69
C ARG A 253 10.09 10.78 10.06
N ALA A 254 8.97 10.48 10.67
CA ALA A 254 8.04 11.48 11.16
C ALA A 254 7.39 11.02 12.46
N SER A 255 7.22 11.93 13.40
CA SER A 255 6.34 11.77 14.54
C SER A 255 4.93 12.29 14.22
N GLU A 256 3.94 11.89 15.03
CA GLU A 256 2.58 12.42 14.91
C GLU A 256 2.57 13.95 15.06
N GLU A 257 3.33 14.49 16.02
CA GLU A 257 3.39 15.92 16.25
C GLU A 257 3.97 16.69 15.05
N GLU A 258 5.03 16.16 14.42
CA GLU A 258 5.58 16.73 13.19
C GLU A 258 4.58 16.72 12.05
N LEU A 259 3.84 15.64 11.83
CA LEU A 259 2.80 15.56 10.83
C LEU A 259 1.67 16.54 11.12
N ARG A 260 1.18 16.63 12.36
CA ARG A 260 0.17 17.59 12.76
C ARG A 260 0.62 19.05 12.58
N ARG A 261 1.87 19.36 12.95
CA ARG A 261 2.47 20.67 12.71
C ARG A 261 2.55 20.97 11.22
N MET A 262 3.09 20.06 10.43
CA MET A 262 3.22 20.20 8.98
C MET A 262 1.87 20.51 8.31
N ILE A 263 0.79 19.81 8.71
CA ILE A 263 -0.56 20.04 8.20
C ILE A 263 -1.08 21.42 8.58
N ARG A 264 -0.89 21.85 9.83
CA ARG A 264 -1.30 23.21 10.28
C ARG A 264 -0.54 24.30 9.55
N ASP A 265 0.78 24.16 9.41
CA ASP A 265 1.63 25.13 8.71
C ASP A 265 1.27 25.22 7.21
N ALA A 266 0.72 24.14 6.63
CA ALA A 266 0.14 24.17 5.28
C ALA A 266 -1.25 24.84 5.21
N GLY A 267 -1.83 25.24 6.35
CA GLY A 267 -3.13 25.90 6.46
C GLY A 267 -4.33 24.94 6.46
N PHE A 268 -4.14 23.71 6.92
CA PHE A 268 -5.19 22.70 7.06
C PHE A 268 -5.36 22.25 8.52
N ILE A 269 -6.48 21.59 8.79
CA ILE A 269 -6.79 21.05 10.12
C ILE A 269 -6.40 19.57 10.14
N PRO A 270 -5.43 19.14 10.97
CA PRO A 270 -5.06 17.74 11.08
C PRO A 270 -6.18 16.94 11.77
N LYS A 271 -6.54 15.83 11.18
CA LYS A 271 -7.49 14.85 11.73
C LYS A 271 -6.86 13.45 11.61
N GLN A 272 -6.92 12.68 12.68
CA GLN A 272 -6.60 11.27 12.63
C GLN A 272 -7.77 10.50 11.99
N ARG A 273 -7.47 9.51 11.18
CA ARG A 273 -8.46 8.68 10.51
C ARG A 273 -8.16 7.19 10.68
N ASP A 274 -9.16 6.34 10.51
CA ASP A 274 -8.97 4.90 10.36
C ASP A 274 -8.55 4.51 8.94
N THR A 275 -8.26 3.24 8.72
CA THR A 275 -7.83 2.70 7.41
C THR A 275 -8.88 2.89 6.32
N LEU A 276 -10.17 2.92 6.66
CA LEU A 276 -11.26 3.08 5.71
C LEU A 276 -11.79 4.52 5.59
N TYR A 277 -11.17 5.50 6.27
CA TYR A 277 -11.60 6.90 6.27
C TYR A 277 -13.03 7.12 6.82
N ARG A 278 -13.51 6.21 7.68
CA ARG A 278 -14.85 6.26 8.28
C ARG A 278 -14.89 7.09 9.55
N THR A 279 -13.79 7.13 10.26
CA THR A 279 -13.70 7.74 11.59
C THR A 279 -12.60 8.78 11.61
N TYR A 280 -12.94 9.95 12.16
CA TYR A 280 -12.00 11.04 12.38
C TYR A 280 -11.98 11.33 13.87
N PHE A 281 -10.89 11.00 14.52
CA PHE A 281 -10.72 11.27 15.93
C PHE A 281 -10.48 12.76 16.14
N LEU A 282 -11.17 13.31 17.12
CA LEU A 282 -11.02 14.71 17.50
C LEU A 282 -9.90 14.82 18.52
N ASN A 283 -8.96 15.67 18.25
CA ASN A 283 -7.91 16.05 19.20
C ASN A 283 -7.75 17.54 19.21
#